data_447eebe20ecbd525ef04645c649c7580
#
_entry.id   447eebe20ecbd525ef04645c649c7580
#
_cell.length_a   1.000
_cell.length_b   1.000
_cell.length_c   1.000
_cell.angle_alpha   90.00
_cell.angle_beta   90.00
_cell.angle_gamma   90.00
#
_symmetry.space_group_name_H-M   'P 1'
#
loop_
_entity.id
_entity.type
_entity.pdbx_description
1 polymer ?
#
loop_
_entity_poly.entity_id
_entity_poly.type
_entity_poly.pdbx_seq_one_letter_code
_entity_poly.pdbx_strand_id
1 'polypeptide(L)'
;MSVNKGSNEYEAKLLERVIPGIREELRGFIVVGEASKPVPYIAIDALQRAYFNADARDLMKLRPSSELLISYNPYEDIMAVQVVAKSTKAKEYLTAVDRKMYASVKGLAMYFELFPTDKGPLYFDYVRKLPNSNIYTYKRRREAD
;
A
#
# COMPACT_ATOMS: atom_id res chain seq x y z
N MET A 1 -11.00 -17.85 -6.88
CA MET A 1 -10.65 -16.87 -5.83
C MET A 1 -11.36 -17.25 -4.55
N SER A 2 -10.63 -17.61 -3.54
CA SER A 2 -11.23 -17.97 -2.27
C SER A 2 -11.72 -16.71 -1.54
N VAL A 3 -13.01 -16.66 -1.29
CA VAL A 3 -13.58 -15.60 -0.45
C VAL A 3 -13.13 -15.88 0.98
N ASN A 4 -12.66 -14.88 1.67
CA ASN A 4 -12.29 -15.01 3.08
C ASN A 4 -13.55 -15.19 3.91
N LYS A 5 -13.88 -16.44 4.22
CA LYS A 5 -15.12 -16.79 4.96
C LYS A 5 -15.20 -16.12 6.34
N GLY A 6 -14.04 -15.96 7.02
CA GLY A 6 -14.00 -15.30 8.33
C GLY A 6 -14.44 -13.84 8.28
N SER A 7 -14.01 -13.12 7.24
CA SER A 7 -14.38 -11.71 7.04
C SER A 7 -15.88 -11.56 6.80
N ASN A 8 -16.47 -12.42 5.95
CA ASN A 8 -17.90 -12.38 5.66
C ASN A 8 -18.75 -12.72 6.87
N GLU A 9 -18.32 -13.68 7.68
CA GLU A 9 -19.02 -14.04 8.92
C GLU A 9 -19.00 -12.90 9.92
N TYR A 10 -17.89 -12.22 10.05
CA TYR A 10 -17.75 -11.06 10.94
C TYR A 10 -18.69 -9.93 10.53
N GLU A 11 -18.71 -9.58 9.26
CA GLU A 11 -19.59 -8.53 8.73
C GLU A 11 -21.06 -8.91 8.90
N ALA A 12 -21.42 -10.18 8.68
CA ALA A 12 -22.77 -10.65 8.89
C ALA A 12 -23.21 -10.53 10.35
N LYS A 13 -22.32 -10.84 11.30
CA LYS A 13 -22.60 -10.69 12.73
C LYS A 13 -22.83 -9.23 13.12
N LEU A 14 -22.05 -8.31 12.56
CA LEU A 14 -22.23 -6.88 12.80
C LEU A 14 -23.58 -6.40 12.28
N LEU A 15 -23.97 -6.84 11.07
CA LEU A 15 -25.25 -6.47 10.48
C LEU A 15 -26.43 -7.01 11.31
N GLU A 16 -26.32 -8.22 11.86
CA GLU A 16 -27.36 -8.82 12.71
C GLU A 16 -27.62 -7.99 13.96
N ARG A 17 -26.62 -7.33 14.50
CA ARG A 17 -26.77 -6.41 15.64
C ARG A 17 -27.55 -5.16 15.29
N VAL A 18 -27.41 -4.68 14.07
CA VAL A 18 -28.05 -3.45 13.59
C VAL A 18 -29.44 -3.73 13.05
N ILE A 19 -29.59 -4.82 12.29
CA ILE A 19 -30.85 -5.22 11.65
C ILE A 19 -31.11 -6.71 12.00
N PRO A 20 -31.78 -7.00 13.12
CA PRO A 20 -32.09 -8.39 13.48
C PRO A 20 -32.84 -9.11 12.37
N GLY A 21 -32.44 -10.35 12.09
CA GLY A 21 -33.05 -11.18 11.06
C GLY A 21 -32.50 -11.01 9.66
N ILE A 22 -31.60 -10.03 9.44
CA ILE A 22 -31.05 -9.77 8.11
C ILE A 22 -30.24 -10.94 7.55
N ARG A 23 -29.64 -11.76 8.42
CA ARG A 23 -28.82 -12.91 8.00
C ARG A 23 -29.62 -13.93 7.23
N GLU A 24 -30.86 -14.18 7.63
CA GLU A 24 -31.72 -15.14 6.94
C GLU A 24 -32.18 -14.62 5.58
N GLU A 25 -32.51 -13.34 5.52
CA GLU A 25 -32.94 -12.69 4.28
C GLU A 25 -31.83 -12.62 3.27
N LEU A 26 -30.57 -12.48 3.74
CA LEU A 26 -29.39 -12.39 2.89
C LEU A 26 -28.71 -13.74 2.67
N ARG A 27 -29.37 -14.85 2.99
CA ARG A 27 -28.79 -16.18 2.76
C ARG A 27 -28.41 -16.37 1.29
N GLY A 28 -27.15 -16.73 1.06
CA GLY A 28 -26.60 -16.86 -0.29
C GLY A 28 -26.05 -15.59 -0.89
N PHE A 29 -26.24 -14.44 -0.23
CA PHE A 29 -25.65 -13.18 -0.66
C PHE A 29 -24.36 -12.89 0.10
N ILE A 30 -23.40 -12.32 -0.60
CA ILE A 30 -22.15 -11.84 0.01
C ILE A 30 -22.36 -10.37 0.37
N VAL A 31 -22.22 -10.05 1.66
CA VAL A 31 -22.35 -8.67 2.13
C VAL A 31 -21.05 -7.92 1.84
N VAL A 32 -21.17 -6.83 1.07
CA VAL A 32 -20.04 -5.94 0.79
C VAL A 32 -20.39 -4.57 1.35
N GLY A 33 -19.67 -4.15 2.39
CA GLY A 33 -19.84 -2.82 2.97
C GLY A 33 -19.25 -1.74 2.07
N GLU A 34 -19.62 -0.49 2.32
CA GLU A 34 -19.02 0.66 1.62
C GLU A 34 -17.54 0.80 1.98
N ALA A 35 -17.13 0.40 3.18
CA ALA A 35 -15.74 0.37 3.57
C ALA A 35 -15.05 -0.77 2.81
N SER A 36 -14.38 -0.43 1.71
CA SER A 36 -13.57 -1.39 0.98
C SER A 36 -12.45 -1.91 1.88
N LYS A 37 -11.97 -3.14 1.60
CA LYS A 37 -10.74 -3.62 2.25
C LYS A 37 -9.62 -2.64 1.97
N PRO A 38 -8.72 -2.39 2.94
CA PRO A 38 -7.55 -1.57 2.69
C PRO A 38 -6.77 -2.09 1.49
N VAL A 39 -6.47 -1.21 0.55
CA VAL A 39 -5.67 -1.55 -0.64
C VAL A 39 -4.50 -0.57 -0.70
N PRO A 40 -3.46 -0.80 0.14
CA PRO A 40 -2.30 0.06 0.13
C PRO A 40 -1.55 -0.04 -1.20
N TYR A 41 -1.19 1.10 -1.76
CA TYR A 41 -0.33 1.13 -2.95
C TYR A 41 0.58 2.36 -2.94
N ILE A 42 1.63 2.26 -3.73
CA ILE A 42 2.55 3.35 -4.03
C ILE A 42 2.45 3.62 -5.53
N ALA A 43 2.42 4.90 -5.92
CA ALA A 43 2.43 5.30 -7.31
C ALA A 43 3.64 6.18 -7.59
N ILE A 44 4.44 5.83 -8.61
CA ILE A 44 5.55 6.67 -9.07
C ILE A 44 5.06 7.53 -10.23
N ASP A 45 5.16 8.84 -10.08
CA ASP A 45 4.68 9.82 -11.07
C ASP A 45 5.80 10.27 -12.03
N ALA A 46 5.45 11.15 -12.96
CA ALA A 46 6.38 11.66 -13.98
C ALA A 46 7.51 12.53 -13.38
N LEU A 47 7.35 13.00 -12.15
CA LEU A 47 8.36 13.78 -11.45
C LEU A 47 9.26 12.91 -10.57
N GLN A 48 9.24 11.60 -10.77
CA GLN A 48 9.98 10.61 -9.99
C GLN A 48 9.71 10.74 -8.48
N ARG A 49 8.44 10.89 -8.13
CA ARG A 49 8.01 10.89 -6.73
C ARG A 49 7.14 9.68 -6.45
N ALA A 50 7.31 9.09 -5.28
CA ALA A 50 6.45 8.04 -4.79
C ALA A 50 5.30 8.66 -4.00
N TYR A 51 4.07 8.41 -4.44
CA TYR A 51 2.86 8.78 -3.72
C TYR A 51 2.35 7.58 -2.93
N PHE A 52 2.06 7.81 -1.66
CA PHE A 52 1.50 6.78 -0.77
C PHE A 52 0.01 7.07 -0.59
N ASN A 53 -0.84 6.13 -1.01
CA ASN A 53 -2.29 6.34 -0.85
C ASN A 53 -2.68 6.30 0.63
N ALA A 54 -3.94 6.65 0.94
CA ALA A 54 -4.40 6.73 2.33
C ALA A 54 -4.20 5.42 3.08
N ASP A 55 -4.49 4.29 2.44
CA ASP A 55 -4.34 2.98 3.06
C ASP A 55 -2.87 2.64 3.34
N ALA A 56 -1.94 3.01 2.45
CA ALA A 56 -0.51 2.81 2.67
C ALA A 56 -0.01 3.68 3.83
N ARG A 57 -0.48 4.93 3.90
CA ARG A 57 -0.12 5.84 4.99
C ARG A 57 -0.58 5.29 6.34
N ASP A 58 -1.80 4.80 6.41
CA ASP A 58 -2.35 4.22 7.63
C ASP A 58 -1.60 2.94 8.03
N LEU A 59 -1.32 2.08 7.05
CA LEU A 59 -0.60 0.82 7.27
C LEU A 59 0.79 1.06 7.86
N MET A 60 1.53 2.00 7.27
CA MET A 60 2.91 2.30 7.66
C MET A 60 3.01 3.41 8.71
N LYS A 61 1.89 4.00 9.09
CA LYS A 61 1.81 5.13 10.04
C LYS A 61 2.66 6.31 9.57
N LEU A 62 2.59 6.64 8.28
CA LEU A 62 3.34 7.74 7.70
C LEU A 62 2.74 9.09 8.08
N ARG A 63 3.63 10.03 8.34
CA ARG A 63 3.31 11.44 8.61
C ARG A 63 4.22 12.33 7.77
N PRO A 64 3.86 13.59 7.55
CA PRO A 64 4.80 14.53 6.96
C PRO A 64 6.14 14.50 7.71
N SER A 65 7.23 14.50 6.97
CA SER A 65 8.61 14.37 7.45
C SER A 65 9.03 12.98 7.94
N SER A 66 8.18 11.95 7.84
CA SER A 66 8.63 10.56 8.04
C SER A 66 9.80 10.26 7.10
N GLU A 67 10.86 9.68 7.63
CA GLU A 67 12.04 9.33 6.83
C GLU A 67 11.96 7.86 6.40
N LEU A 68 12.26 7.62 5.13
CA LEU A 68 12.12 6.31 4.50
C LEU A 68 13.41 5.89 3.83
N LEU A 69 13.73 4.60 3.95
CA LEU A 69 14.74 3.95 3.11
C LEU A 69 13.98 3.12 2.09
N ILE A 70 14.09 3.49 0.82
CA ILE A 70 13.39 2.81 -0.27
C ILE A 70 14.41 2.07 -1.11
N SER A 71 14.16 0.78 -1.35
CA SER A 71 15.00 -0.06 -2.17
C SER A 71 14.14 -0.85 -3.16
N TYR A 72 14.77 -1.41 -4.19
CA TYR A 72 14.06 -2.08 -5.25
C TYR A 72 14.80 -3.35 -5.68
N ASN A 73 14.04 -4.43 -5.84
CA ASN A 73 14.54 -5.69 -6.39
C ASN A 73 14.09 -5.81 -7.85
N PRO A 74 14.99 -5.60 -8.82
CA PRO A 74 14.60 -5.61 -10.23
C PRO A 74 14.25 -7.01 -10.76
N TYR A 75 14.69 -8.06 -10.09
CA TYR A 75 14.39 -9.42 -10.52
C TYR A 75 12.96 -9.82 -10.18
N GLU A 76 12.42 -9.31 -9.10
CA GLU A 76 11.08 -9.63 -8.64
C GLU A 76 10.08 -8.47 -8.79
N ASP A 77 10.55 -7.30 -9.24
CA ASP A 77 9.75 -6.07 -9.33
C ASP A 77 9.10 -5.70 -7.98
N ILE A 78 9.87 -5.84 -6.91
CA ILE A 78 9.42 -5.54 -5.55
C ILE A 78 10.16 -4.32 -5.00
N MET A 79 9.38 -3.37 -4.50
CA MET A 79 9.88 -2.21 -3.77
C MET A 79 9.78 -2.49 -2.28
N ALA A 80 10.86 -2.29 -1.55
CA ALA A 80 10.87 -2.37 -0.10
C ALA A 80 10.96 -0.98 0.49
N VAL A 81 10.06 -0.66 1.42
CA VAL A 81 10.01 0.64 2.09
C VAL A 81 10.21 0.41 3.58
N GLN A 82 11.29 0.94 4.11
CA GLN A 82 11.56 0.89 5.54
C GLN A 82 11.31 2.26 6.16
N VAL A 83 10.46 2.29 7.18
CA VAL A 83 10.25 3.49 7.98
C VAL A 83 11.35 3.54 9.02
N VAL A 84 12.21 4.55 8.97
CA VAL A 84 13.38 4.63 9.85
C VAL A 84 13.18 5.63 10.97
N ALA A 85 13.88 5.39 12.09
CA ALA A 85 13.84 6.30 13.23
C ALA A 85 14.56 7.62 12.90
N LYS A 86 14.08 8.72 13.47
CA LYS A 86 14.65 10.06 13.24
C LYS A 86 16.13 10.19 13.61
N SER A 87 16.65 9.29 14.43
CA SER A 87 18.05 9.27 14.85
C SER A 87 18.99 8.54 13.89
N THR A 88 18.48 8.04 12.76
CA THR A 88 19.29 7.29 11.79
C THR A 88 20.34 8.19 11.15
N LYS A 89 21.60 7.74 11.12
CA LYS A 89 22.73 8.55 10.69
C LYS A 89 22.99 8.57 9.19
N ALA A 90 22.44 7.62 8.43
CA ALA A 90 22.70 7.48 6.98
C ALA A 90 21.72 8.31 6.15
N LYS A 91 21.62 9.61 6.44
CA LYS A 91 20.60 10.49 5.83
C LYS A 91 20.68 10.63 4.32
N GLU A 92 21.86 10.45 3.72
CA GLU A 92 22.05 10.54 2.27
C GLU A 92 21.28 9.45 1.50
N TYR A 93 20.91 8.36 2.17
CA TYR A 93 20.13 7.28 1.57
C TYR A 93 18.63 7.38 1.85
N LEU A 94 18.23 8.38 2.63
CA LEU A 94 16.85 8.51 3.07
C LEU A 94 16.11 9.56 2.26
N THR A 95 14.80 9.32 2.09
CA THR A 95 13.89 10.32 1.55
C THR A 95 12.82 10.62 2.59
N ALA A 96 12.30 11.83 2.61
CA ALA A 96 11.28 12.23 3.56
C ALA A 96 9.94 12.46 2.86
N VAL A 97 8.88 12.07 3.54
CA VAL A 97 7.52 12.28 3.04
C VAL A 97 7.14 13.75 3.22
N ASP A 98 6.64 14.38 2.16
CA ASP A 98 6.16 15.76 2.23
C ASP A 98 4.72 15.85 2.77
N ARG A 99 4.17 17.06 2.85
CA ARG A 99 2.82 17.29 3.36
C ARG A 99 1.73 16.67 2.51
N LYS A 100 2.01 16.45 1.22
CA LYS A 100 1.06 15.84 0.28
C LYS A 100 1.26 14.32 0.17
N MET A 101 2.13 13.75 1.02
CA MET A 101 2.42 12.32 1.06
C MET A 101 3.17 11.82 -0.17
N TYR A 102 4.05 12.65 -0.72
CA TYR A 102 5.03 12.28 -1.74
C TYR A 102 6.42 12.20 -1.14
N ALA A 103 7.22 11.27 -1.63
CA ALA A 103 8.64 11.18 -1.32
C ALA A 103 9.42 11.07 -2.62
N SER A 104 10.53 11.81 -2.73
CA SER A 104 11.36 11.74 -3.94
C SER A 104 12.02 10.37 -4.04
N VAL A 105 11.91 9.74 -5.22
CA VAL A 105 12.59 8.48 -5.54
C VAL A 105 13.40 8.64 -6.83
N LYS A 106 13.85 9.86 -7.11
CA LYS A 106 14.50 10.22 -8.37
C LYS A 106 15.69 9.30 -8.69
N GLY A 107 16.59 9.11 -7.75
CA GLY A 107 17.77 8.26 -7.96
C GLY A 107 17.39 6.82 -8.27
N LEU A 108 16.47 6.26 -7.49
CA LEU A 108 16.00 4.89 -7.69
C LEU A 108 15.27 4.75 -9.02
N ALA A 109 14.38 5.68 -9.34
CA ALA A 109 13.60 5.67 -10.57
C ALA A 109 14.51 5.78 -11.80
N MET A 110 15.52 6.66 -11.75
CA MET A 110 16.49 6.83 -12.84
C MET A 110 17.36 5.58 -13.01
N TYR A 111 17.81 4.98 -11.91
CA TYR A 111 18.69 3.82 -11.97
C TYR A 111 17.98 2.58 -12.53
N PHE A 112 16.73 2.33 -12.12
CA PHE A 112 15.97 1.16 -12.55
C PHE A 112 14.96 1.45 -13.67
N GLU A 113 14.98 2.65 -14.23
CA GLU A 113 14.07 3.07 -15.30
C GLU A 113 12.58 2.90 -14.93
N LEU A 114 12.26 3.30 -13.71
CA LEU A 114 10.88 3.23 -13.21
C LEU A 114 10.12 4.50 -13.59
N PHE A 115 9.70 4.57 -14.85
CA PHE A 115 9.01 5.74 -15.39
C PHE A 115 7.56 5.43 -15.72
N PRO A 116 6.66 6.40 -15.52
CA PRO A 116 5.28 6.26 -15.97
C PRO A 116 5.21 5.97 -17.48
N THR A 117 4.16 5.27 -17.87
CA THR A 117 3.86 4.97 -19.26
C THR A 117 2.72 5.87 -19.75
N ASP A 118 2.30 5.69 -21.01
CA ASP A 118 1.12 6.38 -21.56
C ASP A 118 -0.15 6.10 -20.76
N LYS A 119 -0.16 5.01 -20.00
CA LYS A 119 -1.31 4.60 -19.19
C LYS A 119 -1.33 5.23 -17.79
N GLY A 120 -0.34 6.05 -17.46
CA GLY A 120 -0.28 6.76 -16.20
C GLY A 120 0.87 6.32 -15.30
N PRO A 121 0.79 6.62 -13.98
CA PRO A 121 1.83 6.29 -13.03
C PRO A 121 2.12 4.80 -12.94
N LEU A 122 3.31 4.45 -12.44
CA LEU A 122 3.63 3.07 -12.10
C LEU A 122 3.08 2.78 -10.71
N TYR A 123 2.26 1.73 -10.59
CA TYR A 123 1.66 1.33 -9.34
C TYR A 123 2.35 0.11 -8.76
N PHE A 124 2.54 0.13 -7.44
CA PHE A 124 3.10 -0.99 -6.67
C PHE A 124 2.11 -1.31 -5.56
N ASP A 125 1.60 -2.54 -5.56
CA ASP A 125 0.59 -2.97 -4.60
C ASP A 125 1.24 -3.66 -3.40
N TYR A 126 0.70 -3.43 -2.22
CA TYR A 126 1.21 -4.00 -0.99
C TYR A 126 1.18 -5.54 -1.03
N VAL A 127 2.29 -6.14 -0.61
CA VAL A 127 2.43 -7.60 -0.49
C VAL A 127 2.41 -8.02 0.97
N ARG A 128 3.38 -7.57 1.74
CA ARG A 128 3.48 -7.93 3.15
C ARG A 128 4.51 -7.06 3.87
N LYS A 129 4.42 -7.06 5.18
CA LYS A 129 5.45 -6.53 6.06
C LYS A 129 6.40 -7.67 6.40
N LEU A 130 7.70 -7.42 6.35
CA LEU A 130 8.69 -8.43 6.75
C LEU A 130 8.63 -8.65 8.27
N PRO A 131 8.73 -9.91 8.75
CA PRO A 131 8.61 -10.20 10.19
C PRO A 131 9.64 -9.44 11.02
N ASN A 132 9.20 -8.95 12.18
CA ASN A 132 10.05 -8.27 13.16
C ASN A 132 10.81 -7.06 12.59
N SER A 133 10.18 -6.33 11.67
CA SER A 133 10.81 -5.20 11.02
C SER A 133 9.80 -4.08 10.75
N ASN A 134 10.30 -2.91 10.33
CA ASN A 134 9.49 -1.82 9.79
C ASN A 134 9.64 -1.75 8.26
N ILE A 135 9.82 -2.91 7.62
CA ILE A 135 10.00 -3.01 6.18
C ILE A 135 8.71 -3.55 5.55
N TYR A 136 8.14 -2.76 4.65
CA TYR A 136 6.91 -3.08 3.94
C TYR A 136 7.25 -3.32 2.47
N THR A 137 6.71 -4.38 1.86
CA THR A 137 7.01 -4.72 0.46
C THR A 137 5.81 -4.48 -0.42
N TYR A 138 6.09 -3.93 -1.61
CA TYR A 138 5.09 -3.59 -2.62
C TYR A 138 5.55 -4.14 -3.96
N LYS A 139 4.68 -4.86 -4.65
CA LYS A 139 4.99 -5.45 -5.94
C LYS A 139 4.39 -4.63 -7.08
N ARG A 140 5.15 -4.47 -8.15
CA ARG A 140 4.67 -3.74 -9.32
C ARG A 140 3.38 -4.38 -9.84
N ARG A 141 2.36 -3.53 -10.03
CA ARG A 141 1.09 -3.97 -10.58
C ARG A 141 1.28 -4.29 -12.06
N ARG A 142 0.91 -5.49 -12.47
CA ARG A 142 0.93 -5.85 -13.88
C ARG A 142 -0.23 -5.19 -14.58
N GLU A 143 0.03 -4.67 -15.78
CA GLU A 143 -1.04 -4.15 -16.60
C GLU A 143 -1.92 -5.33 -17.06
N ALA A 144 -3.24 -5.12 -17.02
CA ALA A 144 -4.17 -6.10 -17.57
C ALA A 144 -4.00 -6.13 -19.09
N ASP A 145 -3.75 -7.32 -19.62
CA ASP A 145 -3.67 -7.54 -21.07
C ASP A 145 -5.05 -7.36 -21.71
#